data_fde0eeee7d94f3a62be95800b587ed20
#
_entry.id   fde0eeee7d94f3a62be95800b587ed20
#
_cell.length_a   1.000
_cell.length_b   1.000
_cell.length_c   1.000
_cell.angle_alpha   90.00
_cell.angle_beta   90.00
_cell.angle_gamma   90.00
#
_symmetry.space_group_name_H-M   'P 1'
#
loop_
_entity.id
_entity.type
_entity.pdbx_description
1 polymer ?
#
loop_
_entity_poly.entity_id
_entity_poly.type
_entity_poly.pdbx_seq_one_letter_code
_entity_poly.pdbx_strand_id
1 'polypeptide(L)'
;MERLAGVCSSLKSGRMLGVAAAQLLGSSQVAQAVARTLPVLGARWLATAAPSPAFVYQELFEMAKANIPWRKLTGDHVSVADAAGKKVLQVAPEALTLLADSAMRDVAHLLRPGHLQQLANILKDPEASANDRFVALELLKNANIAAGFVLPGCQDTGTAAIMGKRGQYVWTDGRDEEHLSRGVFRAYTSTNLRYSQVAPLDMFSEKNTGTNLPAQIELFASPGSSYDFQFIAKGGGSANKTSLYQQTKALLNEKSLTAFLTDKIKSLGTAACPPYHLAVVIGGLSAEMNLKTVKLASTRYLDTLPTSGNALGRAYRDLEWEGRLLDISRQLGIGAQFGGKYFCHDVRVIRLPRHGASCPVGVGVSCSADRQALGKITGEGVFLEALERNPGQYLPDVTHEQLSTDVVKVNLNRPMQEVLAQLSSFPIRTRLSLTGTLVVARDIAHAKLQERLAAGKGLPQYAKDHIIYYAGPAKTPEGYASGSFGPTTAGRMDSYVDEFMAAGGSLVTLAKGNRSRAVTQACKKHRGFYLGSIGGPAAILAQNCIKKVEVLEYPELGMEAVWRIEVEDFPAFIVVDDKGNDFFQKWQV
;
A
#
# COMPACT_ATOMS: atom_id res chain seq x y z
N MET A 1 -15.23 -27.19 47.27
CA MET A 1 -14.43 -27.56 46.10
C MET A 1 -12.96 -27.70 46.47
N GLU A 2 -12.68 -28.54 47.46
CA GLU A 2 -11.29 -28.81 47.95
C GLU A 2 -11.10 -30.30 48.21
N ARG A 3 -11.28 -31.14 47.19
CA ARG A 3 -10.96 -32.59 47.31
C ARG A 3 -10.66 -33.27 45.97
N LEU A 4 -10.13 -32.52 44.95
CA LEU A 4 -9.73 -33.10 43.66
C LEU A 4 -8.33 -32.70 43.19
N ALA A 5 -7.49 -32.12 44.07
CA ALA A 5 -6.14 -31.66 43.72
C ALA A 5 -5.02 -32.67 44.13
N GLY A 6 -5.38 -33.86 44.62
CA GLY A 6 -4.41 -34.81 45.20
C GLY A 6 -4.03 -36.04 44.36
N VAL A 7 -4.51 -36.20 43.13
CA VAL A 7 -4.33 -37.46 42.40
C VAL A 7 -3.48 -37.34 41.13
N CYS A 8 -2.97 -36.17 40.81
CA CYS A 8 -2.25 -35.95 39.51
C CYS A 8 -0.73 -35.92 39.61
N SER A 9 -0.10 -36.26 40.76
CA SER A 9 1.36 -36.20 40.94
C SER A 9 2.13 -37.53 41.04
N SER A 10 1.46 -38.70 40.86
CA SER A 10 2.15 -40.01 41.06
C SER A 10 2.08 -40.97 39.86
N LEU A 11 1.90 -40.48 38.64
CA LEU A 11 1.95 -41.29 37.42
C LEU A 11 3.25 -41.05 36.61
N LYS A 12 4.40 -41.17 37.24
CA LYS A 12 5.72 -41.17 36.56
C LYS A 12 6.52 -42.40 36.88
N SER A 13 6.06 -43.57 36.58
CA SER A 13 6.89 -44.71 36.19
C SER A 13 6.02 -45.89 35.80
N GLY A 14 6.16 -46.35 34.56
CA GLY A 14 5.46 -47.49 33.98
C GLY A 14 5.77 -48.84 34.61
N ARG A 15 6.28 -48.91 35.82
CA ARG A 15 6.57 -50.13 36.57
C ARG A 15 5.53 -50.54 37.62
N MET A 16 4.59 -49.69 37.97
CA MET A 16 3.63 -49.97 39.06
C MET A 16 2.26 -50.52 38.59
N LEU A 17 1.95 -50.47 37.29
CA LEU A 17 0.69 -51.04 36.81
C LEU A 17 0.70 -52.56 36.65
N GLY A 18 1.85 -53.20 36.62
CA GLY A 18 1.96 -54.67 36.51
C GLY A 18 1.75 -55.42 37.84
N VAL A 19 2.07 -54.79 38.95
CA VAL A 19 2.05 -55.44 40.28
C VAL A 19 0.65 -55.36 40.94
N ALA A 20 -0.10 -54.28 40.69
CA ALA A 20 -1.44 -54.10 41.24
C ALA A 20 -2.49 -55.01 40.56
N ALA A 21 -2.29 -55.36 39.27
CA ALA A 21 -3.18 -56.27 38.58
C ALA A 21 -3.02 -57.74 38.95
N ALA A 22 -1.81 -58.14 39.44
CA ALA A 22 -1.55 -59.52 39.83
C ALA A 22 -2.11 -59.90 41.19
N GLN A 23 -2.44 -58.95 42.06
CA GLN A 23 -3.03 -59.23 43.38
C GLN A 23 -4.54 -59.34 43.41
N LEU A 24 -5.25 -59.02 42.32
CA LEU A 24 -6.70 -59.04 42.25
C LEU A 24 -7.31 -60.22 41.50
N LEU A 25 -6.49 -61.05 40.84
CA LEU A 25 -6.94 -62.21 40.08
C LEU A 25 -6.20 -63.48 40.51
N GLY A 26 -6.72 -64.14 41.51
CA GLY A 26 -6.14 -65.34 42.15
C GLY A 26 -6.15 -66.62 41.33
N SER A 27 -5.58 -66.63 40.10
CA SER A 27 -5.34 -67.89 39.37
C SER A 27 -4.05 -67.85 38.54
N SER A 28 -3.21 -68.87 38.72
CA SER A 28 -1.88 -68.99 38.07
C SER A 28 -1.87 -69.10 36.54
N GLN A 29 -3.03 -69.37 35.92
CA GLN A 29 -3.14 -69.50 34.46
C GLN A 29 -3.24 -68.18 33.71
N VAL A 30 -3.81 -67.15 34.34
CA VAL A 30 -3.95 -65.82 33.75
C VAL A 30 -2.60 -65.06 33.77
N ALA A 31 -1.81 -65.27 34.81
CA ALA A 31 -0.47 -64.68 34.92
C ALA A 31 0.52 -65.21 33.85
N GLN A 32 0.37 -66.48 33.42
CA GLN A 32 1.19 -67.05 32.35
C GLN A 32 0.75 -66.60 30.96
N ALA A 33 -0.51 -66.30 30.72
CA ALA A 33 -1.00 -65.77 29.45
C ALA A 33 -0.56 -64.30 29.25
N VAL A 34 -0.63 -63.48 30.30
CA VAL A 34 -0.19 -62.06 30.26
C VAL A 34 1.32 -61.94 30.09
N ALA A 35 2.11 -62.85 30.72
CA ALA A 35 3.56 -62.84 30.59
C ALA A 35 4.09 -63.30 29.21
N ARG A 36 3.29 -64.02 28.44
CA ARG A 36 3.65 -64.44 27.05
C ARG A 36 3.31 -63.43 25.97
N THR A 37 2.38 -62.48 26.21
CA THR A 37 1.95 -61.47 25.22
C THR A 37 2.68 -60.13 25.37
N LEU A 38 3.16 -59.78 26.53
CA LEU A 38 3.86 -58.50 26.79
C LEU A 38 5.21 -58.33 26.07
N PRO A 39 6.06 -59.37 25.88
CA PRO A 39 7.32 -59.20 25.17
C PRO A 39 7.16 -58.93 23.68
N VAL A 40 6.06 -59.39 23.07
CA VAL A 40 5.81 -59.24 21.62
C VAL A 40 5.29 -57.84 21.29
N LEU A 41 4.53 -57.19 22.19
CA LEU A 41 4.07 -55.82 22.02
C LEU A 41 5.17 -54.79 22.33
N GLY A 42 6.02 -55.07 23.35
CA GLY A 42 7.16 -54.21 23.69
C GLY A 42 8.24 -54.15 22.59
N ALA A 43 8.54 -55.30 21.96
CA ALA A 43 9.49 -55.36 20.87
C ALA A 43 9.04 -54.71 19.56
N ARG A 44 7.75 -54.65 19.32
CA ARG A 44 7.22 -53.96 18.11
C ARG A 44 7.16 -52.46 18.22
N TRP A 45 7.16 -51.88 19.42
CA TRP A 45 7.17 -50.44 19.63
C TRP A 45 8.57 -49.83 19.68
N LEU A 46 9.62 -50.66 19.86
CA LEU A 46 11.01 -50.20 19.88
C LEU A 46 11.74 -50.35 18.54
N ALA A 47 11.09 -50.91 17.56
CA ALA A 47 11.73 -51.35 16.31
C ALA A 47 11.38 -50.51 15.09
N THR A 48 11.31 -49.15 15.19
CA THR A 48 11.50 -48.24 14.04
C THR A 48 11.40 -46.77 14.50
N ALA A 49 12.24 -46.32 15.40
CA ALA A 49 12.58 -44.93 15.42
C ALA A 49 13.43 -44.67 14.17
N ALA A 50 12.82 -44.12 13.14
CA ALA A 50 13.60 -43.58 12.02
C ALA A 50 14.73 -42.70 12.59
N PRO A 51 15.96 -42.76 12.08
CA PRO A 51 17.04 -41.92 12.56
C PRO A 51 16.56 -40.46 12.55
N SER A 52 16.79 -39.76 13.64
CA SER A 52 16.46 -38.32 13.72
C SER A 52 17.08 -37.63 12.51
N PRO A 53 16.32 -36.79 11.79
CA PRO A 53 16.85 -36.11 10.63
C PRO A 53 18.08 -35.27 11.04
N ALA A 54 19.13 -35.28 10.21
CA ALA A 54 20.29 -34.44 10.41
C ALA A 54 19.86 -32.95 10.32
N PHE A 55 20.47 -32.11 11.16
CA PHE A 55 20.24 -30.66 11.08
C PHE A 55 20.75 -30.12 9.74
N VAL A 56 19.84 -29.47 8.97
CA VAL A 56 20.19 -28.73 7.76
C VAL A 56 19.55 -27.34 7.87
N TYR A 57 20.39 -26.31 7.82
CA TYR A 57 19.89 -24.93 7.78
C TYR A 57 19.43 -24.58 6.36
N GLN A 58 18.22 -24.00 6.25
CA GLN A 58 17.69 -23.44 5.00
C GLN A 58 17.40 -21.95 5.23
N GLU A 59 18.01 -21.10 4.43
CA GLU A 59 17.64 -19.68 4.39
C GLU A 59 16.21 -19.56 3.83
N LEU A 60 15.34 -18.84 4.55
CA LEU A 60 13.93 -18.69 4.14
C LEU A 60 13.81 -17.92 2.83
N PHE A 61 14.53 -16.81 2.69
CA PHE A 61 14.54 -15.95 1.50
C PHE A 61 15.87 -16.11 0.75
N GLU A 62 16.02 -17.22 0.06
CA GLU A 62 17.19 -17.52 -0.77
C GLU A 62 17.11 -16.73 -2.08
N MET A 63 17.63 -15.49 -2.06
CA MET A 63 17.53 -14.57 -3.18
C MET A 63 18.77 -14.57 -4.05
N ALA A 64 18.60 -14.61 -5.38
CA ALA A 64 19.69 -14.35 -6.30
C ALA A 64 20.05 -12.86 -6.36
N LYS A 65 21.26 -12.54 -6.84
CA LYS A 65 21.67 -11.14 -7.05
C LYS A 65 20.81 -10.49 -8.13
N ALA A 66 20.23 -9.35 -7.80
CA ALA A 66 19.53 -8.51 -8.78
C ALA A 66 20.53 -7.60 -9.52
N ASN A 67 20.28 -7.39 -10.81
CA ASN A 67 21.02 -6.41 -11.58
C ASN A 67 20.37 -5.02 -11.38
N ILE A 68 20.93 -4.24 -10.47
CA ILE A 68 20.42 -2.92 -10.08
C ILE A 68 21.37 -1.84 -10.64
N PRO A 69 20.87 -0.85 -11.37
CA PRO A 69 21.67 0.31 -11.74
C PRO A 69 21.91 1.17 -10.49
N TRP A 70 23.18 1.41 -10.16
CA TRP A 70 23.57 2.16 -8.97
C TRP A 70 24.09 3.55 -9.32
N ARG A 71 23.64 4.56 -8.59
CA ARG A 71 24.20 5.91 -8.57
C ARG A 71 25.04 6.07 -7.30
N LYS A 72 26.33 6.37 -7.45
CA LYS A 72 27.20 6.71 -6.31
C LYS A 72 26.81 8.10 -5.79
N LEU A 73 26.51 8.21 -4.49
CA LEU A 73 26.23 9.48 -3.82
C LEU A 73 27.51 10.16 -3.37
N THR A 74 28.39 9.39 -2.72
CA THR A 74 29.70 9.87 -2.29
C THR A 74 30.66 8.70 -2.06
N GLY A 75 31.96 8.98 -2.08
CA GLY A 75 33.01 8.09 -1.55
C GLY A 75 33.42 8.41 -0.13
N ASP A 76 32.92 9.53 0.41
CA ASP A 76 33.24 9.97 1.76
C ASP A 76 32.37 9.25 2.80
N HIS A 77 32.68 9.47 4.09
CA HIS A 77 31.94 8.93 5.24
C HIS A 77 32.00 7.40 5.38
N VAL A 78 32.88 6.74 4.64
CA VAL A 78 33.17 5.32 4.76
C VAL A 78 34.68 5.08 4.76
N SER A 79 35.12 4.10 5.52
CA SER A 79 36.51 3.64 5.48
C SER A 79 36.56 2.13 5.75
N VAL A 80 37.66 1.50 5.34
CA VAL A 80 37.91 0.08 5.64
C VAL A 80 39.11 -0.02 6.55
N ALA A 81 38.94 -0.61 7.72
CA ALA A 81 40.02 -0.84 8.71
C ALA A 81 40.27 -2.34 8.89
N ASP A 82 41.47 -2.68 9.27
CA ASP A 82 41.80 -4.02 9.71
C ASP A 82 41.55 -4.15 11.25
N ALA A 83 40.67 -5.06 11.62
CA ALA A 83 40.37 -5.37 13.01
C ALA A 83 40.46 -6.88 13.22
N ALA A 84 41.40 -7.31 14.06
CA ALA A 84 41.65 -8.72 14.36
C ALA A 84 41.81 -9.61 13.10
N GLY A 85 42.53 -9.13 12.09
CA GLY A 85 42.80 -9.83 10.83
C GLY A 85 41.60 -9.88 9.87
N LYS A 86 40.56 -9.06 10.12
CA LYS A 86 39.38 -8.95 9.24
C LYS A 86 39.20 -7.51 8.78
N LYS A 87 38.80 -7.37 7.51
CA LYS A 87 38.43 -6.07 6.96
C LYS A 87 37.04 -5.67 7.46
N VAL A 88 36.97 -4.54 8.17
CA VAL A 88 35.74 -3.99 8.74
C VAL A 88 35.41 -2.68 8.05
N LEU A 89 34.19 -2.57 7.53
CA LEU A 89 33.65 -1.33 7.00
C LEU A 89 33.22 -0.42 8.15
N GLN A 90 33.84 0.73 8.27
CA GLN A 90 33.41 1.79 9.19
C GLN A 90 32.50 2.76 8.43
N VAL A 91 31.35 3.04 8.98
CA VAL A 91 30.31 3.91 8.40
C VAL A 91 30.05 5.07 9.35
N ALA A 92 30.36 6.28 8.90
CA ALA A 92 30.08 7.48 9.66
C ALA A 92 28.58 7.81 9.66
N PRO A 93 28.06 8.51 10.68
CA PRO A 93 26.66 8.94 10.79
C PRO A 93 26.14 9.68 9.55
N GLU A 94 27.00 10.47 8.94
CA GLU A 94 26.70 11.29 7.75
C GLU A 94 26.33 10.41 6.54
N ALA A 95 26.93 9.23 6.40
CA ALA A 95 26.61 8.29 5.33
C ALA A 95 25.16 7.81 5.39
N LEU A 96 24.68 7.44 6.59
CA LEU A 96 23.30 7.00 6.82
C LEU A 96 22.31 8.14 6.60
N THR A 97 22.64 9.32 7.12
CA THR A 97 21.81 10.52 6.97
C THR A 97 21.68 10.93 5.50
N LEU A 98 22.81 10.97 4.77
CA LEU A 98 22.83 11.31 3.33
C LEU A 98 22.05 10.29 2.50
N LEU A 99 22.22 9.01 2.78
CA LEU A 99 21.53 7.94 2.04
C LEU A 99 20.01 8.06 2.23
N ALA A 100 19.53 8.20 3.48
CA ALA A 100 18.10 8.33 3.76
C ALA A 100 17.49 9.63 3.20
N ASP A 101 18.18 10.77 3.31
CA ASP A 101 17.73 12.03 2.71
C ASP A 101 17.60 11.91 1.19
N SER A 102 18.65 11.43 0.51
CA SER A 102 18.66 11.25 -0.92
C SER A 102 17.59 10.27 -1.39
N ALA A 103 17.41 9.15 -0.69
CA ALA A 103 16.41 8.15 -1.02
C ALA A 103 14.99 8.70 -0.92
N MET A 104 14.64 9.40 0.17
CA MET A 104 13.30 9.97 0.35
C MET A 104 12.98 11.07 -0.67
N ARG A 105 13.96 11.87 -1.06
CA ARG A 105 13.82 12.84 -2.16
C ARG A 105 13.59 12.14 -3.50
N ASP A 106 14.43 11.17 -3.85
CA ASP A 106 14.34 10.46 -5.13
C ASP A 106 12.99 9.73 -5.25
N VAL A 107 12.56 8.95 -4.26
CA VAL A 107 11.28 8.21 -4.33
C VAL A 107 10.04 9.11 -4.33
N ALA A 108 10.14 10.35 -3.85
CA ALA A 108 9.05 11.31 -3.92
C ALA A 108 8.88 11.94 -5.33
N HIS A 109 9.92 11.91 -6.16
CA HIS A 109 9.96 12.65 -7.42
C HIS A 109 10.24 11.76 -8.65
N LEU A 110 10.90 10.63 -8.47
CA LEU A 110 11.35 9.76 -9.56
C LEU A 110 10.71 8.38 -9.46
N LEU A 111 10.65 7.70 -10.59
CA LEU A 111 10.12 6.34 -10.72
C LEU A 111 11.17 5.40 -11.32
N ARG A 112 10.98 4.10 -11.13
CA ARG A 112 11.79 3.07 -11.80
C ARG A 112 11.53 3.05 -13.30
N PRO A 113 12.55 2.87 -14.16
CA PRO A 113 12.37 2.74 -15.61
C PRO A 113 11.33 1.69 -15.99
N GLY A 114 11.33 0.52 -15.30
CA GLY A 114 10.37 -0.56 -15.56
C GLY A 114 8.92 -0.17 -15.30
N HIS A 115 8.64 0.65 -14.28
CA HIS A 115 7.28 1.14 -14.01
C HIS A 115 6.82 2.13 -15.11
N LEU A 116 7.69 3.05 -15.52
CA LEU A 116 7.39 3.99 -16.61
C LEU A 116 7.14 3.26 -17.93
N GLN A 117 7.93 2.21 -18.21
CA GLN A 117 7.73 1.38 -19.40
C GLN A 117 6.38 0.64 -19.36
N GLN A 118 5.93 0.17 -18.19
CA GLN A 118 4.61 -0.45 -18.05
C GLN A 118 3.49 0.56 -18.37
N LEU A 119 3.60 1.81 -17.91
CA LEU A 119 2.66 2.87 -18.27
C LEU A 119 2.69 3.17 -19.78
N ALA A 120 3.88 3.29 -20.38
CA ALA A 120 4.02 3.51 -21.82
C ALA A 120 3.43 2.35 -22.66
N ASN A 121 3.54 1.12 -22.17
CA ASN A 121 2.96 -0.05 -22.84
C ASN A 121 1.43 0.01 -22.88
N ILE A 122 0.76 0.59 -21.87
CA ILE A 122 -0.71 0.79 -21.89
C ILE A 122 -1.12 1.69 -23.06
N LEU A 123 -0.32 2.71 -23.37
CA LEU A 123 -0.63 3.63 -24.49
C LEU A 123 -0.57 2.93 -25.85
N LYS A 124 0.30 1.92 -25.97
CA LYS A 124 0.54 1.16 -27.21
C LYS A 124 -0.38 -0.05 -27.38
N ASP A 125 -1.09 -0.45 -26.32
CA ASP A 125 -1.94 -1.63 -26.35
C ASP A 125 -3.27 -1.34 -27.07
N PRO A 126 -3.59 -1.99 -28.20
CA PRO A 126 -4.83 -1.78 -28.92
C PRO A 126 -6.09 -2.18 -28.12
N GLU A 127 -5.96 -3.09 -27.16
CA GLU A 127 -7.07 -3.54 -26.31
C GLU A 127 -7.27 -2.66 -25.06
N ALA A 128 -6.38 -1.70 -24.80
CA ALA A 128 -6.54 -0.78 -23.68
C ALA A 128 -7.76 0.12 -23.92
N SER A 129 -8.57 0.35 -22.89
CA SER A 129 -9.68 1.29 -22.97
C SER A 129 -9.16 2.74 -23.16
N ALA A 130 -10.00 3.62 -23.67
CA ALA A 130 -9.66 5.05 -23.77
C ALA A 130 -9.34 5.63 -22.37
N ASN A 131 -10.03 5.17 -21.33
CA ASN A 131 -9.77 5.60 -19.95
C ASN A 131 -8.46 5.04 -19.40
N ASP A 132 -8.09 3.76 -19.68
CA ASP A 132 -6.79 3.22 -19.32
C ASP A 132 -5.64 4.05 -19.92
N ARG A 133 -5.73 4.35 -21.24
CA ARG A 133 -4.73 5.17 -21.93
C ARG A 133 -4.66 6.58 -21.37
N PHE A 134 -5.81 7.21 -21.11
CA PHE A 134 -5.85 8.55 -20.54
C PHE A 134 -5.18 8.60 -19.16
N VAL A 135 -5.51 7.69 -18.26
CA VAL A 135 -4.88 7.62 -16.93
C VAL A 135 -3.38 7.36 -17.04
N ALA A 136 -2.95 6.44 -17.89
CA ALA A 136 -1.53 6.14 -18.11
C ALA A 136 -0.76 7.36 -18.64
N LEU A 137 -1.34 8.10 -19.59
CA LEU A 137 -0.74 9.34 -20.11
C LEU A 137 -0.58 10.41 -19.02
N GLU A 138 -1.62 10.62 -18.21
CA GLU A 138 -1.57 11.61 -17.12
C GLU A 138 -0.53 11.21 -16.05
N LEU A 139 -0.37 9.92 -15.77
CA LEU A 139 0.67 9.43 -14.86
C LEU A 139 2.08 9.64 -15.43
N LEU A 140 2.31 9.43 -16.73
CA LEU A 140 3.59 9.70 -17.38
C LEU A 140 3.93 11.19 -17.41
N LYS A 141 2.97 12.05 -17.75
CA LYS A 141 3.14 13.51 -17.69
C LYS A 141 3.47 13.98 -16.27
N ASN A 142 2.76 13.42 -15.29
CA ASN A 142 3.00 13.71 -13.88
C ASN A 142 4.41 13.31 -13.45
N ALA A 143 4.90 12.15 -13.88
CA ALA A 143 6.28 11.71 -13.61
C ALA A 143 7.30 12.68 -14.22
N ASN A 144 7.05 13.19 -15.43
CA ASN A 144 7.93 14.17 -16.08
C ASN A 144 7.99 15.51 -15.31
N ILE A 145 6.85 15.99 -14.80
CA ILE A 145 6.81 17.19 -13.96
C ILE A 145 7.53 16.95 -12.63
N ALA A 146 7.26 15.82 -11.98
CA ALA A 146 7.84 15.49 -10.69
C ALA A 146 9.37 15.34 -10.75
N ALA A 147 9.93 14.87 -11.86
CA ALA A 147 11.37 14.75 -12.08
C ALA A 147 12.12 16.10 -12.03
N GLY A 148 11.41 17.23 -12.07
CA GLY A 148 11.96 18.57 -11.80
C GLY A 148 12.27 18.84 -10.33
N PHE A 149 11.94 17.96 -9.40
CA PHE A 149 12.21 18.06 -7.95
C PHE A 149 11.56 19.28 -7.23
N VAL A 150 10.58 19.92 -7.84
CA VAL A 150 9.79 21.00 -7.24
C VAL A 150 8.48 20.49 -6.65
N LEU A 151 7.71 19.77 -7.47
CA LEU A 151 6.43 19.18 -7.07
C LEU A 151 6.60 17.66 -6.91
N PRO A 152 6.37 17.07 -5.73
CA PRO A 152 6.38 15.61 -5.60
C PRO A 152 5.29 14.96 -6.47
N GLY A 153 5.53 13.75 -6.96
CA GLY A 153 4.62 13.05 -7.86
C GLY A 153 3.22 12.81 -7.27
N CYS A 154 3.10 12.73 -5.95
CA CYS A 154 1.83 12.53 -5.24
C CYS A 154 1.70 13.53 -4.10
N GLN A 155 0.47 13.99 -3.81
CA GLN A 155 0.20 14.85 -2.66
C GLN A 155 0.36 14.11 -1.32
N ASP A 156 0.10 12.82 -1.28
CA ASP A 156 0.38 11.97 -0.13
C ASP A 156 1.79 11.43 -0.24
N THR A 157 2.76 12.13 0.35
CA THR A 157 4.18 11.76 0.26
C THR A 157 4.56 10.60 1.17
N GLY A 158 3.62 10.13 1.98
CA GLY A 158 3.64 8.82 2.64
C GLY A 158 4.43 8.75 3.93
N THR A 159 4.30 7.60 4.58
CA THR A 159 5.13 7.18 5.71
C THR A 159 6.45 6.62 5.19
N ALA A 160 7.57 7.10 5.73
CA ALA A 160 8.88 6.53 5.45
C ALA A 160 9.05 5.19 6.15
N ALA A 161 9.39 4.14 5.38
CA ALA A 161 9.78 2.85 5.91
C ALA A 161 11.16 2.47 5.36
N ILE A 162 12.06 2.07 6.24
CA ILE A 162 13.44 1.71 5.92
C ILE A 162 13.73 0.32 6.48
N MET A 163 14.20 -0.56 5.63
CA MET A 163 14.66 -1.89 6.03
C MET A 163 16.13 -2.00 5.69
N GLY A 164 16.97 -2.31 6.69
CA GLY A 164 18.41 -2.42 6.53
C GLY A 164 18.94 -3.81 6.89
N LYS A 165 19.86 -4.34 6.08
CA LYS A 165 20.63 -5.54 6.36
C LYS A 165 22.10 -5.14 6.63
N ARG A 166 22.48 -5.09 7.91
CA ARG A 166 23.83 -4.72 8.34
C ARG A 166 24.73 -5.95 8.38
N GLY A 167 25.75 -5.95 7.56
CA GLY A 167 26.78 -6.97 7.57
C GLY A 167 27.51 -7.04 8.91
N GLN A 168 27.92 -8.25 9.33
CA GLN A 168 28.62 -8.47 10.61
C GLN A 168 29.95 -7.71 10.72
N TYR A 169 30.54 -7.31 9.59
CA TYR A 169 31.77 -6.52 9.52
C TYR A 169 31.50 -5.05 9.17
N VAL A 170 30.32 -4.54 9.49
CA VAL A 170 29.97 -3.13 9.38
C VAL A 170 29.89 -2.52 10.78
N TRP A 171 30.72 -1.53 11.03
CA TRP A 171 30.77 -0.80 12.29
C TRP A 171 30.18 0.60 12.09
N THR A 172 29.29 0.97 12.99
CA THR A 172 28.68 2.28 13.14
C THR A 172 28.87 2.74 14.59
N ASP A 173 28.34 3.91 14.93
CA ASP A 173 28.29 4.38 16.33
C ASP A 173 27.13 3.75 17.14
N GLY A 174 26.35 2.85 16.54
CA GLY A 174 25.22 2.15 17.16
C GLY A 174 23.90 2.95 17.17
N ARG A 175 23.87 4.16 16.61
CA ARG A 175 22.69 5.02 16.52
C ARG A 175 22.12 5.09 15.10
N ASP A 176 22.15 3.99 14.39
CA ASP A 176 21.77 3.89 12.98
C ASP A 176 20.35 4.42 12.71
N GLU A 177 19.39 4.08 13.59
CA GLU A 177 18.00 4.54 13.50
C GLU A 177 17.89 6.06 13.63
N GLU A 178 18.64 6.68 14.55
CA GLU A 178 18.69 8.14 14.70
C GLU A 178 19.19 8.81 13.43
N HIS A 179 20.28 8.30 12.85
CA HIS A 179 20.89 8.91 11.66
C HIS A 179 20.02 8.74 10.41
N LEU A 180 19.38 7.60 10.23
CA LEU A 180 18.40 7.36 9.17
C LEU A 180 17.17 8.27 9.35
N SER A 181 16.65 8.41 10.58
CA SER A 181 15.55 9.33 10.90
C SER A 181 15.91 10.78 10.62
N ARG A 182 17.16 11.18 10.89
CA ARG A 182 17.67 12.52 10.56
C ARG A 182 17.65 12.77 9.05
N GLY A 183 17.97 11.77 8.23
CA GLY A 183 17.85 11.84 6.77
C GLY A 183 16.40 12.01 6.31
N VAL A 184 15.48 11.23 6.87
CA VAL A 184 14.03 11.40 6.61
C VAL A 184 13.57 12.81 7.00
N PHE A 185 13.91 13.27 8.20
CA PHE A 185 13.61 14.62 8.67
C PHE A 185 14.08 15.68 7.66
N ARG A 186 15.34 15.61 7.21
CA ARG A 186 15.90 16.55 6.23
C ARG A 186 15.11 16.57 4.93
N ALA A 187 14.82 15.40 4.37
CA ALA A 187 14.05 15.29 3.12
C ALA A 187 12.68 15.97 3.25
N TYR A 188 11.93 15.68 4.33
CA TYR A 188 10.58 16.19 4.49
C TYR A 188 10.52 17.67 4.91
N THR A 189 11.54 18.20 5.60
CA THR A 189 11.53 19.60 6.05
C THR A 189 12.10 20.56 5.03
N SER A 190 13.05 20.13 4.19
CA SER A 190 13.74 21.00 3.24
C SER A 190 13.21 20.92 1.79
N THR A 191 12.17 20.10 1.56
CA THR A 191 11.50 19.97 0.26
C THR A 191 9.99 20.19 0.41
N ASN A 192 9.27 20.20 -0.71
CA ASN A 192 7.83 20.44 -0.74
C ASN A 192 6.99 19.19 -0.41
N LEU A 193 7.52 18.28 0.43
CA LEU A 193 6.82 17.08 0.87
C LEU A 193 5.82 17.40 2.00
N ARG A 194 4.71 16.66 2.03
CA ARG A 194 3.67 16.78 3.04
C ARG A 194 4.01 15.99 4.31
N TYR A 195 3.78 16.57 5.48
CA TYR A 195 3.82 15.83 6.74
C TYR A 195 2.53 15.02 6.91
N SER A 196 2.66 13.69 6.99
CA SER A 196 1.54 12.76 7.07
C SER A 196 1.49 11.99 8.39
N GLN A 197 2.47 12.18 9.29
CA GLN A 197 2.49 11.48 10.57
C GLN A 197 1.76 12.27 11.64
N VAL A 198 0.91 11.60 12.39
CA VAL A 198 0.23 12.12 13.58
C VAL A 198 0.74 11.39 14.82
N ALA A 199 0.99 12.16 15.88
CA ALA A 199 1.39 11.64 17.17
C ALA A 199 0.16 11.55 18.08
N PRO A 200 -0.13 10.39 18.71
CA PRO A 200 -1.15 10.30 19.75
C PRO A 200 -0.67 11.06 20.99
N LEU A 201 -1.49 11.99 21.47
CA LEU A 201 -1.26 12.69 22.74
C LEU A 201 -1.92 11.94 23.90
N ASP A 202 -3.06 11.33 23.62
CA ASP A 202 -3.79 10.40 24.48
C ASP A 202 -4.58 9.42 23.58
N MET A 203 -5.56 8.69 24.14
CA MET A 203 -6.35 7.71 23.39
C MET A 203 -7.17 8.34 22.25
N PHE A 204 -7.55 9.59 22.35
CA PHE A 204 -8.49 10.25 21.45
C PHE A 204 -7.92 11.52 20.79
N SER A 205 -6.85 12.06 21.32
CA SER A 205 -6.22 13.31 20.85
C SER A 205 -4.96 13.03 20.07
N GLU A 206 -4.85 13.63 18.87
CA GLU A 206 -3.70 13.48 17.99
C GLU A 206 -3.19 14.85 17.51
N LYS A 207 -1.90 14.92 17.20
CA LYS A 207 -1.27 16.09 16.61
C LYS A 207 -0.34 15.70 15.47
N ASN A 208 -0.41 16.43 14.34
CA ASN A 208 0.57 16.28 13.27
C ASN A 208 1.98 16.59 13.79
N THR A 209 2.95 15.74 13.51
CA THR A 209 4.31 15.87 14.06
C THR A 209 5.09 17.04 13.43
N GLY A 210 4.68 17.52 12.26
CA GLY A 210 5.37 18.60 11.54
C GLY A 210 6.75 18.20 10.98
N THR A 211 7.10 16.93 11.01
CA THR A 211 8.43 16.40 10.61
C THR A 211 8.35 15.15 9.75
N ASN A 212 7.17 14.56 9.64
CA ASN A 212 6.94 13.20 9.09
C ASN A 212 7.67 12.07 9.84
N LEU A 213 8.13 12.32 11.07
CA LEU A 213 8.62 11.29 11.99
C LEU A 213 7.50 10.89 12.97
N PRO A 214 7.57 9.69 13.54
CA PRO A 214 8.61 8.67 13.37
C PRO A 214 8.55 7.98 12.03
N ALA A 215 9.70 7.51 11.52
CA ALA A 215 9.79 6.56 10.42
C ALA A 215 9.73 5.13 10.95
N GLN A 216 9.26 4.18 10.14
CA GLN A 216 9.40 2.76 10.46
C GLN A 216 10.78 2.29 10.01
N ILE A 217 11.68 1.97 10.96
CA ILE A 217 13.04 1.52 10.68
C ILE A 217 13.24 0.14 11.27
N GLU A 218 13.66 -0.82 10.46
CA GLU A 218 13.94 -2.19 10.84
C GLU A 218 15.33 -2.59 10.35
N LEU A 219 16.22 -2.96 11.27
CA LEU A 219 17.61 -3.32 10.97
C LEU A 219 17.85 -4.78 11.32
N PHE A 220 18.43 -5.53 10.40
CA PHE A 220 18.71 -6.96 10.52
C PHE A 220 20.20 -7.21 10.38
N ALA A 221 20.72 -8.17 11.15
CA ALA A 221 22.06 -8.67 10.96
C ALA A 221 22.15 -9.54 9.68
N SER A 222 23.25 -9.44 8.97
CA SER A 222 23.56 -10.28 7.81
C SER A 222 25.05 -10.62 7.75
N PRO A 223 25.47 -11.67 7.02
CA PRO A 223 26.88 -11.91 6.77
C PRO A 223 27.52 -10.80 5.91
N GLY A 224 28.85 -10.66 6.00
CA GLY A 224 29.62 -9.81 5.08
C GLY A 224 29.91 -8.41 5.61
N SER A 225 30.33 -7.52 4.68
CA SER A 225 30.80 -6.16 4.94
C SER A 225 30.05 -5.10 4.12
N SER A 226 28.81 -5.38 3.68
CA SER A 226 27.91 -4.41 3.09
C SER A 226 26.80 -4.03 4.05
N TYR A 227 26.25 -2.83 3.87
CA TYR A 227 25.04 -2.39 4.55
C TYR A 227 24.01 -2.06 3.47
N ASP A 228 23.04 -2.95 3.31
CA ASP A 228 22.06 -2.88 2.24
C ASP A 228 20.71 -2.38 2.77
N PHE A 229 20.03 -1.54 2.01
CA PHE A 229 18.80 -0.88 2.43
C PHE A 229 17.69 -0.98 1.38
N GLN A 230 16.45 -1.00 1.85
CA GLN A 230 15.27 -0.69 1.07
C GLN A 230 14.55 0.51 1.69
N PHE A 231 14.29 1.52 0.88
CA PHE A 231 13.53 2.72 1.22
C PHE A 231 12.16 2.66 0.54
N ILE A 232 11.11 2.94 1.31
CA ILE A 232 9.73 2.93 0.83
C ILE A 232 9.02 4.17 1.39
N ALA A 233 8.27 4.89 0.55
CA ALA A 233 7.31 5.89 0.99
C ALA A 233 5.89 5.38 0.75
N LYS A 234 5.21 4.92 1.80
CA LYS A 234 3.89 4.28 1.71
C LYS A 234 2.77 5.28 2.00
N GLY A 235 1.98 5.62 0.98
CA GLY A 235 0.80 6.47 1.16
C GLY A 235 -0.34 5.77 1.89
N GLY A 236 -1.19 6.54 2.57
CA GLY A 236 -2.32 6.02 3.35
C GLY A 236 -3.30 5.19 2.51
N GLY A 237 -3.55 5.58 1.26
CA GLY A 237 -4.41 4.82 0.35
C GLY A 237 -3.91 3.39 0.11
N SER A 238 -2.61 3.22 -0.15
CA SER A 238 -1.98 1.90 -0.31
C SER A 238 -1.91 1.14 1.01
N ALA A 239 -1.58 1.81 2.11
CA ALA A 239 -1.51 1.19 3.44
C ALA A 239 -2.85 0.57 3.84
N ASN A 240 -3.96 1.29 3.61
CA ASN A 240 -5.32 0.85 3.89
C ASN A 240 -5.80 -0.32 3.00
N LYS A 241 -5.04 -0.70 1.97
CA LYS A 241 -5.32 -1.86 1.11
C LYS A 241 -4.39 -3.04 1.38
N THR A 242 -3.76 -3.05 2.55
CA THR A 242 -3.01 -4.21 3.06
C THR A 242 -3.86 -4.93 4.11
N SER A 243 -4.15 -6.20 3.86
CA SER A 243 -4.99 -7.03 4.73
C SER A 243 -4.39 -8.41 4.94
N LEU A 244 -4.62 -8.97 6.12
CA LEU A 244 -4.30 -10.33 6.47
C LEU A 244 -5.60 -11.10 6.74
N TYR A 245 -5.72 -12.27 6.13
CA TYR A 245 -6.84 -13.17 6.30
C TYR A 245 -6.34 -14.49 6.89
N GLN A 246 -6.83 -14.86 8.07
CA GLN A 246 -6.52 -16.17 8.64
C GLN A 246 -7.41 -17.23 7.98
N GLN A 247 -6.76 -18.17 7.30
CA GLN A 247 -7.40 -19.27 6.61
C GLN A 247 -6.89 -20.63 7.13
N THR A 248 -7.37 -21.70 6.56
CA THR A 248 -6.94 -23.06 6.86
C THR A 248 -6.42 -23.75 5.60
N LYS A 249 -5.87 -24.96 5.74
CA LYS A 249 -5.45 -25.79 4.60
C LYS A 249 -6.58 -26.02 3.58
N ALA A 250 -7.84 -25.95 3.98
CA ALA A 250 -8.98 -26.13 3.08
C ALA A 250 -9.01 -25.10 1.92
N LEU A 251 -8.36 -23.92 2.10
CA LEU A 251 -8.20 -22.95 1.03
C LEU A 251 -7.23 -23.42 -0.09
N LEU A 252 -6.28 -24.30 0.22
CA LEU A 252 -5.21 -24.70 -0.69
C LEU A 252 -5.68 -25.74 -1.71
N ASN A 253 -6.65 -25.37 -2.52
CA ASN A 253 -7.07 -26.02 -3.75
C ASN A 253 -7.47 -24.96 -4.77
N GLU A 254 -7.39 -25.29 -6.04
CA GLU A 254 -7.57 -24.32 -7.13
C GLU A 254 -8.90 -23.57 -7.06
N LYS A 255 -10.02 -24.29 -6.88
CA LYS A 255 -11.37 -23.70 -6.85
C LYS A 255 -11.54 -22.70 -5.70
N SER A 256 -11.20 -23.10 -4.49
CA SER A 256 -11.38 -22.26 -3.29
C SER A 256 -10.44 -21.06 -3.31
N LEU A 257 -9.17 -21.25 -3.71
CA LEU A 257 -8.18 -20.20 -3.77
C LEU A 257 -8.53 -19.16 -4.84
N THR A 258 -8.95 -19.59 -6.03
CA THR A 258 -9.41 -18.69 -7.10
C THR A 258 -10.60 -17.85 -6.65
N ALA A 259 -11.63 -18.47 -6.07
CA ALA A 259 -12.82 -17.74 -5.59
C ALA A 259 -12.45 -16.71 -4.51
N PHE A 260 -11.66 -17.12 -3.52
CA PHE A 260 -11.22 -16.26 -2.43
C PHE A 260 -10.39 -15.07 -2.93
N LEU A 261 -9.35 -15.31 -3.74
CA LEU A 261 -8.49 -14.23 -4.23
C LEU A 261 -9.23 -13.29 -5.19
N THR A 262 -10.12 -13.81 -6.03
CA THR A 262 -10.98 -12.97 -6.88
C THR A 262 -11.81 -11.99 -6.05
N ASP A 263 -12.42 -12.46 -4.96
CA ASP A 263 -13.17 -11.61 -4.04
C ASP A 263 -12.28 -10.54 -3.38
N LYS A 264 -11.08 -10.94 -2.90
CA LYS A 264 -10.16 -9.99 -2.26
C LYS A 264 -9.58 -8.95 -3.25
N ILE A 265 -9.29 -9.34 -4.49
CA ILE A 265 -8.85 -8.41 -5.54
C ILE A 265 -9.97 -7.41 -5.87
N LYS A 266 -11.22 -7.86 -5.99
CA LYS A 266 -12.38 -6.95 -6.17
C LYS A 266 -12.47 -5.90 -5.06
N SER A 267 -12.32 -6.33 -3.80
CA SER A 267 -12.46 -5.47 -2.63
C SER A 267 -11.36 -4.40 -2.50
N LEU A 268 -10.26 -4.51 -3.26
CA LEU A 268 -9.24 -3.46 -3.30
C LEU A 268 -9.83 -2.14 -3.82
N GLY A 269 -10.70 -2.19 -4.83
CA GLY A 269 -11.25 -1.00 -5.45
C GLY A 269 -10.16 -0.06 -5.99
N THR A 270 -10.52 1.20 -6.26
CA THR A 270 -9.59 2.17 -6.88
C THR A 270 -9.05 3.24 -5.92
N ALA A 271 -9.39 3.17 -4.64
CA ALA A 271 -9.00 4.19 -3.65
C ALA A 271 -7.48 4.34 -3.47
N ALA A 272 -6.71 3.29 -3.73
CA ALA A 272 -5.24 3.32 -3.67
C ALA A 272 -4.57 3.69 -5.01
N CYS A 273 -5.31 4.14 -6.01
CA CYS A 273 -4.82 4.61 -7.31
C CYS A 273 -4.15 3.50 -8.15
N PRO A 274 -4.92 2.61 -8.81
CA PRO A 274 -4.38 1.68 -9.79
C PRO A 274 -3.84 2.44 -11.04
N PRO A 275 -3.06 1.79 -11.92
CA PRO A 275 -2.67 0.36 -11.92
C PRO A 275 -1.79 -0.03 -10.75
N TYR A 276 -2.06 -1.21 -10.17
CA TYR A 276 -1.35 -1.70 -8.99
C TYR A 276 -0.18 -2.64 -9.31
N HIS A 277 0.83 -2.63 -8.45
CA HIS A 277 1.67 -3.80 -8.23
C HIS A 277 1.05 -4.58 -7.08
N LEU A 278 0.39 -5.68 -7.40
CA LEU A 278 -0.35 -6.50 -6.43
C LEU A 278 0.58 -7.54 -5.80
N ALA A 279 0.54 -7.67 -4.50
CA ALA A 279 1.23 -8.70 -3.76
C ALA A 279 0.23 -9.61 -3.02
N VAL A 280 0.40 -10.91 -3.19
CA VAL A 280 -0.32 -11.96 -2.46
C VAL A 280 0.70 -12.87 -1.79
N VAL A 281 0.57 -13.09 -0.50
CA VAL A 281 1.45 -13.96 0.28
C VAL A 281 0.63 -15.03 0.96
N ILE A 282 0.93 -16.29 0.66
CA ILE A 282 0.20 -17.44 1.20
C ILE A 282 1.13 -18.23 2.12
N GLY A 283 0.80 -18.32 3.41
CA GLY A 283 1.63 -18.89 4.46
C GLY A 283 2.33 -17.83 5.28
N GLY A 284 3.29 -18.25 6.08
CA GLY A 284 4.03 -17.45 7.05
C GLY A 284 4.03 -18.11 8.42
N LEU A 285 5.14 -18.01 9.13
CA LEU A 285 5.31 -18.56 10.49
C LEU A 285 4.61 -17.69 11.54
N SER A 286 4.30 -16.43 11.18
CA SER A 286 3.52 -15.48 11.98
C SER A 286 2.72 -14.55 11.08
N ALA A 287 1.73 -13.84 11.64
CA ALA A 287 0.99 -12.77 10.96
C ALA A 287 1.92 -11.65 10.52
N GLU A 288 2.86 -11.26 11.37
CA GLU A 288 3.87 -10.25 11.08
C GLU A 288 4.74 -10.63 9.88
N MET A 289 5.26 -11.85 9.84
CA MET A 289 6.07 -12.35 8.72
C MET A 289 5.29 -12.29 7.40
N ASN A 290 4.02 -12.69 7.40
CA ASN A 290 3.17 -12.61 6.21
C ASN A 290 3.03 -11.17 5.73
N LEU A 291 2.63 -10.23 6.60
CA LEU A 291 2.44 -8.81 6.25
C LEU A 291 3.75 -8.12 5.83
N LYS A 292 4.87 -8.44 6.48
CA LYS A 292 6.19 -7.95 6.06
C LYS A 292 6.53 -8.45 4.65
N THR A 293 6.26 -9.72 4.37
CA THR A 293 6.48 -10.30 3.03
C THR A 293 5.57 -9.65 1.98
N VAL A 294 4.32 -9.31 2.31
CA VAL A 294 3.43 -8.52 1.42
C VAL A 294 4.07 -7.18 1.06
N LYS A 295 4.61 -6.47 2.06
CA LYS A 295 5.30 -5.19 1.84
C LYS A 295 6.47 -5.36 0.87
N LEU A 296 7.35 -6.33 1.11
CA LEU A 296 8.51 -6.63 0.26
C LEU A 296 8.11 -7.06 -1.16
N ALA A 297 7.11 -7.92 -1.29
CA ALA A 297 6.61 -8.37 -2.59
C ALA A 297 6.00 -7.21 -3.40
N SER A 298 5.24 -6.32 -2.75
CA SER A 298 4.62 -5.16 -3.41
C SER A 298 5.63 -4.15 -3.97
N THR A 299 6.87 -4.18 -3.50
CA THR A 299 7.98 -3.35 -3.98
C THR A 299 8.91 -4.07 -4.96
N ARG A 300 8.58 -5.32 -5.31
CA ARG A 300 9.40 -6.18 -6.18
C ARG A 300 10.76 -6.57 -5.58
N TYR A 301 10.94 -6.36 -4.28
CA TYR A 301 12.17 -6.73 -3.58
C TYR A 301 12.45 -8.24 -3.64
N LEU A 302 11.40 -9.07 -3.70
CA LEU A 302 11.46 -10.53 -3.73
C LEU A 302 11.48 -11.13 -5.14
N ASP A 303 11.72 -10.35 -6.18
CA ASP A 303 11.62 -10.81 -7.57
C ASP A 303 12.67 -11.88 -7.95
N THR A 304 13.75 -11.98 -7.20
CA THR A 304 14.82 -12.96 -7.42
C THR A 304 14.70 -14.22 -6.58
N LEU A 305 13.58 -14.42 -5.88
CA LEU A 305 13.30 -15.69 -5.20
C LEU A 305 13.21 -16.85 -6.20
N PRO A 306 13.53 -18.09 -5.77
CA PRO A 306 13.25 -19.29 -6.55
C PRO A 306 11.77 -19.38 -6.97
N THR A 307 11.50 -20.12 -8.04
CA THR A 307 10.12 -20.34 -8.56
C THR A 307 9.52 -21.66 -8.10
N SER A 308 10.17 -22.37 -7.20
CA SER A 308 9.70 -23.63 -6.60
C SER A 308 10.11 -23.74 -5.14
N GLY A 309 9.27 -24.39 -4.34
CA GLY A 309 9.58 -24.74 -2.96
C GLY A 309 10.53 -25.94 -2.84
N ASN A 310 10.91 -26.25 -1.60
CA ASN A 310 11.62 -27.49 -1.26
C ASN A 310 11.13 -28.06 0.08
N ALA A 311 11.59 -29.25 0.42
CA ALA A 311 11.18 -29.93 1.66
C ALA A 311 11.69 -29.24 2.94
N LEU A 312 12.68 -28.35 2.84
CA LEU A 312 13.28 -27.63 3.96
C LEU A 312 12.57 -26.29 4.26
N GLY A 313 11.64 -25.86 3.40
CA GLY A 313 10.75 -24.73 3.68
C GLY A 313 11.23 -23.39 3.13
N ARG A 314 12.02 -23.33 2.04
CA ARG A 314 12.33 -22.05 1.40
C ARG A 314 11.10 -21.36 0.83
N ALA A 315 11.07 -20.04 0.88
CA ALA A 315 10.10 -19.22 0.19
C ALA A 315 10.29 -19.28 -1.33
N TYR A 316 9.19 -19.15 -2.10
CA TYR A 316 9.28 -19.10 -3.55
C TYR A 316 8.20 -18.22 -4.17
N ARG A 317 8.43 -17.77 -5.41
CA ARG A 317 7.44 -17.11 -6.26
C ARG A 317 6.69 -18.15 -7.07
N ASP A 318 5.37 -18.04 -7.07
CA ASP A 318 4.51 -18.90 -7.89
C ASP A 318 4.10 -18.16 -9.17
N LEU A 319 4.91 -18.32 -10.22
CA LEU A 319 4.71 -17.62 -11.50
C LEU A 319 3.40 -18.00 -12.20
N GLU A 320 2.91 -19.22 -12.02
CA GLU A 320 1.64 -19.66 -12.58
C GLU A 320 0.47 -18.87 -11.94
N TRP A 321 0.46 -18.78 -10.62
CA TRP A 321 -0.55 -18.00 -9.91
C TRP A 321 -0.41 -16.49 -10.12
N GLU A 322 0.80 -15.96 -10.33
CA GLU A 322 1.00 -14.57 -10.75
C GLU A 322 0.27 -14.27 -12.06
N GLY A 323 0.45 -15.13 -13.08
CA GLY A 323 -0.25 -15.03 -14.37
C GLY A 323 -1.77 -15.12 -14.23
N ARG A 324 -2.25 -16.14 -13.52
CA ARG A 324 -3.70 -16.33 -13.28
C ARG A 324 -4.36 -15.14 -12.60
N LEU A 325 -3.75 -14.60 -11.56
CA LEU A 325 -4.30 -13.44 -10.83
C LEU A 325 -4.24 -12.16 -11.65
N LEU A 326 -3.23 -12.00 -12.49
CA LEU A 326 -3.16 -10.88 -13.43
C LEU A 326 -4.32 -10.95 -14.43
N ASP A 327 -4.61 -12.13 -14.99
CA ASP A 327 -5.73 -12.31 -15.92
C ASP A 327 -7.09 -12.11 -15.23
N ILE A 328 -7.26 -12.60 -14.02
CA ILE A 328 -8.45 -12.32 -13.20
C ILE A 328 -8.62 -10.80 -13.02
N SER A 329 -7.54 -10.09 -12.68
CA SER A 329 -7.58 -8.63 -12.48
C SER A 329 -8.02 -7.88 -13.74
N ARG A 330 -7.59 -8.33 -14.91
CA ARG A 330 -7.97 -7.78 -16.22
C ARG A 330 -9.45 -8.02 -16.53
N GLN A 331 -9.94 -9.24 -16.26
CA GLN A 331 -11.33 -9.63 -16.51
C GLN A 331 -12.34 -8.89 -15.62
N LEU A 332 -11.91 -8.36 -14.48
CA LEU A 332 -12.78 -7.55 -13.63
C LEU A 332 -13.30 -6.31 -14.36
N GLY A 333 -12.54 -5.73 -15.29
CA GLY A 333 -12.93 -4.56 -16.06
C GLY A 333 -12.92 -3.25 -15.25
N ILE A 334 -12.28 -3.22 -14.07
CA ILE A 334 -12.11 -2.01 -13.25
C ILE A 334 -11.14 -1.05 -13.95
N GLY A 335 -10.09 -1.59 -14.56
CA GLY A 335 -9.07 -0.86 -15.29
C GLY A 335 -8.24 0.09 -14.43
N ALA A 336 -7.57 1.00 -15.09
CA ALA A 336 -6.82 2.08 -14.48
C ALA A 336 -7.79 3.17 -13.95
N GLN A 337 -8.59 2.85 -12.94
CA GLN A 337 -9.55 3.67 -12.18
C GLN A 337 -10.95 3.84 -12.78
N PHE A 338 -11.12 3.94 -14.10
CA PHE A 338 -12.41 4.30 -14.72
C PHE A 338 -12.85 3.34 -15.84
N GLY A 339 -12.55 2.06 -15.69
CA GLY A 339 -12.91 1.00 -16.62
C GLY A 339 -11.82 0.67 -17.62
N GLY A 340 -11.64 -0.63 -17.88
CA GLY A 340 -10.62 -1.20 -18.73
C GLY A 340 -10.00 -2.46 -18.16
N LYS A 341 -8.83 -2.84 -18.63
CA LYS A 341 -8.15 -4.05 -18.18
C LYS A 341 -6.95 -3.81 -17.26
N TYR A 342 -6.46 -2.59 -17.15
CA TYR A 342 -5.23 -2.28 -16.42
C TYR A 342 -5.44 -1.96 -14.94
N PHE A 343 -6.14 -2.85 -14.22
CA PHE A 343 -6.27 -2.75 -12.76
C PHE A 343 -4.94 -3.03 -12.04
N CYS A 344 -4.17 -4.01 -12.57
CA CYS A 344 -2.81 -4.28 -12.11
C CYS A 344 -1.82 -4.18 -13.27
N HIS A 345 -0.62 -3.65 -12.99
CA HIS A 345 0.54 -3.77 -13.86
C HIS A 345 1.07 -5.19 -13.85
N ASP A 346 1.23 -5.74 -12.65
CA ASP A 346 1.74 -7.07 -12.39
C ASP A 346 1.27 -7.58 -11.02
N VAL A 347 1.51 -8.85 -10.78
CA VAL A 347 1.17 -9.55 -9.53
C VAL A 347 2.41 -10.28 -9.04
N ARG A 348 2.59 -10.34 -7.72
CA ARG A 348 3.56 -11.21 -7.04
C ARG A 348 2.81 -12.16 -6.13
N VAL A 349 3.06 -13.47 -6.29
CA VAL A 349 2.52 -14.51 -5.42
C VAL A 349 3.68 -15.20 -4.72
N ILE A 350 3.78 -15.00 -3.42
CA ILE A 350 4.84 -15.58 -2.59
C ILE A 350 4.24 -16.71 -1.73
N ARG A 351 4.86 -17.90 -1.80
CA ARG A 351 4.56 -19.02 -0.92
C ARG A 351 5.59 -19.11 0.19
N LEU A 352 5.09 -19.16 1.43
CA LEU A 352 5.88 -19.32 2.64
C LEU A 352 5.56 -20.64 3.33
N PRO A 353 6.49 -21.24 4.08
CA PRO A 353 6.16 -22.27 5.05
C PRO A 353 5.18 -21.73 6.07
N ARG A 354 4.40 -22.61 6.69
CA ARG A 354 3.37 -22.23 7.65
C ARG A 354 3.24 -23.25 8.77
N HIS A 355 2.63 -22.88 9.87
CA HIS A 355 2.16 -23.83 10.87
C HIS A 355 1.04 -24.70 10.27
N GLY A 356 1.03 -26.01 10.55
CA GLY A 356 0.07 -26.97 9.97
C GLY A 356 -1.40 -26.59 10.17
N ALA A 357 -1.74 -25.98 11.30
CA ALA A 357 -3.10 -25.55 11.65
C ALA A 357 -3.47 -24.13 11.17
N SER A 358 -2.56 -23.39 10.53
CA SER A 358 -2.77 -22.01 10.11
C SER A 358 -2.40 -21.83 8.64
N CYS A 359 -3.15 -20.99 7.92
CA CYS A 359 -2.84 -20.60 6.55
C CYS A 359 -3.13 -19.11 6.35
N PRO A 360 -2.28 -18.23 6.89
CA PRO A 360 -2.48 -16.80 6.68
C PRO A 360 -2.31 -16.45 5.21
N VAL A 361 -3.18 -15.56 4.70
CA VAL A 361 -3.13 -15.02 3.35
C VAL A 361 -3.08 -13.51 3.46
N GLY A 362 -1.99 -12.92 3.03
CA GLY A 362 -1.80 -11.48 2.96
C GLY A 362 -2.05 -10.95 1.56
N VAL A 363 -2.71 -9.83 1.45
CA VAL A 363 -2.93 -9.12 0.18
C VAL A 363 -2.58 -7.66 0.38
N GLY A 364 -1.82 -7.08 -0.54
CA GLY A 364 -1.48 -5.66 -0.48
C GLY A 364 -1.02 -5.12 -1.83
N VAL A 365 -0.90 -3.81 -1.94
CA VAL A 365 -0.56 -3.16 -3.21
C VAL A 365 0.53 -2.09 -3.03
N SER A 366 1.33 -1.89 -4.08
CA SER A 366 1.95 -0.61 -4.39
C SER A 366 1.09 0.09 -5.44
N CYS A 367 0.82 1.37 -5.22
CA CYS A 367 -0.04 2.16 -6.13
C CYS A 367 0.77 2.70 -7.33
N SER A 368 0.09 3.42 -8.22
CA SER A 368 0.69 4.06 -9.39
C SER A 368 1.82 5.06 -9.07
N ALA A 369 2.00 5.46 -7.81
CA ALA A 369 3.12 6.29 -7.38
C ALA A 369 4.44 5.51 -7.19
N ASP A 370 4.38 4.21 -6.99
CA ASP A 370 5.49 3.22 -6.97
C ASP A 370 6.80 3.70 -6.29
N ARG A 371 6.69 4.17 -5.04
CA ARG A 371 7.74 4.92 -4.34
C ARG A 371 8.65 4.03 -3.50
N GLN A 372 9.66 3.46 -4.11
CA GLN A 372 10.70 2.68 -3.44
C GLN A 372 12.03 2.78 -4.17
N ALA A 373 13.13 2.64 -3.43
CA ALA A 373 14.48 2.55 -3.95
C ALA A 373 15.35 1.66 -3.04
N LEU A 374 16.38 1.06 -3.63
CA LEU A 374 17.40 0.33 -2.91
C LEU A 374 18.60 1.22 -2.66
N GLY A 375 19.24 1.02 -1.49
CA GLY A 375 20.49 1.68 -1.14
C GLY A 375 21.53 0.68 -0.66
N LYS A 376 22.79 1.03 -0.76
CA LYS A 376 23.87 0.25 -0.14
C LYS A 376 25.05 1.12 0.27
N ILE A 377 25.76 0.69 1.30
CA ILE A 377 27.01 1.26 1.75
C ILE A 377 28.06 0.15 1.70
N THR A 378 29.18 0.42 1.04
CA THR A 378 30.32 -0.50 0.91
C THR A 378 31.60 0.27 1.16
N GLY A 379 32.76 -0.40 1.14
CA GLY A 379 34.06 0.26 1.21
C GLY A 379 34.36 1.23 0.05
N GLU A 380 33.56 1.16 -1.02
CA GLU A 380 33.69 2.06 -2.19
C GLU A 380 32.84 3.34 -2.05
N GLY A 381 31.94 3.40 -1.06
CA GLY A 381 31.09 4.55 -0.83
C GLY A 381 29.62 4.22 -0.57
N VAL A 382 28.82 5.26 -0.67
CA VAL A 382 27.35 5.26 -0.49
C VAL A 382 26.69 5.27 -1.84
N PHE A 383 25.77 4.34 -2.08
CA PHE A 383 25.08 4.15 -3.37
C PHE A 383 23.56 4.10 -3.17
N LEU A 384 22.86 4.65 -4.14
CA LEU A 384 21.39 4.61 -4.24
C LEU A 384 21.01 4.04 -5.62
N GLU A 385 19.90 3.28 -5.69
CA GLU A 385 19.32 2.83 -6.95
C GLU A 385 19.11 4.03 -7.90
N ALA A 386 19.53 3.89 -9.15
CA ALA A 386 19.36 4.93 -10.15
C ALA A 386 17.92 4.89 -10.69
N LEU A 387 17.07 5.77 -10.19
CA LEU A 387 15.72 6.00 -10.72
C LEU A 387 15.78 6.89 -11.97
N GLU A 388 14.71 6.87 -12.77
CA GLU A 388 14.65 7.58 -14.05
C GLU A 388 14.54 9.10 -13.85
N ARG A 389 15.47 9.83 -14.42
CA ARG A 389 15.53 11.31 -14.34
C ARG A 389 14.95 12.01 -15.57
N ASN A 390 14.72 11.25 -16.65
CA ASN A 390 14.09 11.77 -17.87
C ASN A 390 12.83 10.97 -18.24
N PRO A 391 11.75 11.03 -17.45
CA PRO A 391 10.51 10.31 -17.78
C PRO A 391 9.88 10.77 -19.09
N GLY A 392 10.22 11.95 -19.60
CA GLY A 392 9.75 12.47 -20.87
C GLY A 392 10.00 11.54 -22.07
N GLN A 393 11.06 10.70 -22.02
CA GLN A 393 11.35 9.72 -23.07
C GLN A 393 10.26 8.61 -23.23
N TYR A 394 9.41 8.43 -22.23
CA TYR A 394 8.29 7.46 -22.25
C TYR A 394 6.99 8.08 -22.76
N LEU A 395 6.94 9.40 -22.95
CA LEU A 395 5.78 10.07 -23.51
C LEU A 395 5.68 9.75 -25.01
N PRO A 396 4.47 9.56 -25.55
CA PRO A 396 4.28 9.39 -26.98
C PRO A 396 4.56 10.71 -27.73
N ASP A 397 5.02 10.63 -28.95
CA ASP A 397 5.20 11.78 -29.86
C ASP A 397 3.86 12.43 -30.30
N VAL A 398 2.76 11.99 -29.74
CA VAL A 398 1.38 12.32 -30.17
C VAL A 398 0.80 13.44 -29.32
N THR A 399 0.18 14.41 -29.98
CA THR A 399 -0.53 15.51 -29.33
C THR A 399 -1.83 15.06 -28.65
N HIS A 400 -2.29 15.82 -27.64
CA HIS A 400 -3.54 15.61 -26.89
C HIS A 400 -4.79 15.37 -27.75
N GLU A 401 -4.83 15.93 -28.95
CA GLU A 401 -5.98 15.87 -29.88
C GLU A 401 -6.29 14.44 -30.36
N GLN A 402 -5.29 13.56 -30.46
CA GLN A 402 -5.50 12.19 -30.94
C GLN A 402 -6.03 11.23 -29.85
N LEU A 403 -5.99 11.62 -28.56
CA LEU A 403 -6.55 10.85 -27.44
C LEU A 403 -7.84 11.47 -26.87
N SER A 404 -8.28 12.62 -27.41
CA SER A 404 -9.45 13.36 -26.94
C SER A 404 -10.69 13.05 -27.76
N THR A 405 -11.27 11.87 -27.59
CA THR A 405 -12.66 11.65 -27.96
C THR A 405 -13.55 12.08 -26.79
N ASP A 406 -14.48 12.99 -27.05
CA ASP A 406 -15.68 13.32 -26.26
C ASP A 406 -15.45 13.72 -24.78
N VAL A 407 -14.69 14.81 -24.54
CA VAL A 407 -14.63 15.46 -23.22
C VAL A 407 -15.75 16.49 -23.10
N VAL A 408 -16.59 16.34 -22.08
CA VAL A 408 -17.65 17.30 -21.76
C VAL A 408 -17.09 18.45 -20.92
N LYS A 409 -17.09 19.67 -21.45
CA LYS A 409 -16.69 20.87 -20.72
C LYS A 409 -17.80 21.33 -19.78
N VAL A 410 -17.46 21.53 -18.50
CA VAL A 410 -18.40 21.97 -17.48
C VAL A 410 -17.88 23.27 -16.85
N ASN A 411 -18.64 24.35 -17.01
CA ASN A 411 -18.37 25.63 -16.35
C ASN A 411 -18.99 25.61 -14.95
N LEU A 412 -18.14 25.64 -13.90
CA LEU A 412 -18.54 25.58 -12.49
C LEU A 412 -18.99 26.93 -11.92
N ASN A 413 -18.80 28.02 -12.65
CA ASN A 413 -19.21 29.37 -12.21
C ASN A 413 -20.68 29.68 -12.54
N ARG A 414 -21.43 28.68 -13.00
CA ARG A 414 -22.89 28.73 -13.18
C ARG A 414 -23.61 28.31 -11.89
N PRO A 415 -24.88 28.67 -11.73
CA PRO A 415 -25.70 28.15 -10.64
C PRO A 415 -25.66 26.63 -10.54
N MET A 416 -25.59 26.07 -9.34
CA MET A 416 -25.46 24.60 -9.12
C MET A 416 -26.58 23.82 -9.85
N GLN A 417 -27.79 24.35 -9.93
CA GLN A 417 -28.90 23.69 -10.64
C GLN A 417 -28.64 23.51 -12.14
N GLU A 418 -27.96 24.43 -12.79
CA GLU A 418 -27.55 24.31 -14.19
C GLU A 418 -26.43 23.29 -14.37
N VAL A 419 -25.48 23.24 -13.43
CA VAL A 419 -24.43 22.23 -13.40
C VAL A 419 -25.03 20.84 -13.26
N LEU A 420 -25.95 20.64 -12.32
CA LEU A 420 -26.66 19.38 -12.10
C LEU A 420 -27.46 18.96 -13.36
N ALA A 421 -28.19 19.89 -13.99
CA ALA A 421 -28.96 19.63 -15.22
C ALA A 421 -28.03 19.18 -16.35
N GLN A 422 -26.86 19.81 -16.51
CA GLN A 422 -25.88 19.42 -17.50
C GLN A 422 -25.33 18.01 -17.21
N LEU A 423 -24.91 17.73 -15.96
CA LEU A 423 -24.39 16.41 -15.59
C LEU A 423 -25.42 15.29 -15.79
N SER A 424 -26.68 15.55 -15.50
CA SER A 424 -27.80 14.59 -15.68
C SER A 424 -27.99 14.14 -17.13
N SER A 425 -27.50 14.90 -18.11
CA SER A 425 -27.60 14.59 -19.54
C SER A 425 -26.58 13.53 -19.99
N PHE A 426 -25.61 13.16 -19.14
CA PHE A 426 -24.53 12.26 -19.50
C PHE A 426 -24.54 10.98 -18.64
N PRO A 427 -24.14 9.83 -19.21
CA PRO A 427 -24.07 8.58 -18.47
C PRO A 427 -22.83 8.54 -17.55
N ILE A 428 -22.83 7.59 -16.60
CA ILE A 428 -21.61 7.26 -15.83
C ILE A 428 -20.45 6.91 -16.78
N ARG A 429 -19.21 7.16 -16.33
CA ARG A 429 -17.94 7.03 -17.06
C ARG A 429 -17.69 8.14 -18.09
N THR A 430 -18.59 9.09 -18.27
CA THR A 430 -18.34 10.27 -19.10
C THR A 430 -17.16 11.06 -18.52
N ARG A 431 -16.20 11.40 -19.37
CA ARG A 431 -15.06 12.24 -19.04
C ARG A 431 -15.44 13.71 -19.10
N LEU A 432 -15.08 14.43 -18.04
CA LEU A 432 -15.38 15.86 -17.88
C LEU A 432 -14.10 16.68 -17.84
N SER A 433 -14.17 17.92 -18.32
CA SER A 433 -13.19 18.98 -18.09
C SER A 433 -13.88 20.09 -17.29
N LEU A 434 -13.48 20.26 -16.03
CA LEU A 434 -14.09 21.21 -15.10
C LEU A 434 -13.31 22.51 -15.11
N THR A 435 -13.99 23.65 -15.25
CA THR A 435 -13.39 25.00 -15.17
C THR A 435 -14.23 25.89 -14.28
N GLY A 436 -13.60 26.55 -13.29
CA GLY A 436 -14.23 27.44 -12.33
C GLY A 436 -13.87 27.10 -10.88
N THR A 437 -14.76 27.44 -9.96
CA THR A 437 -14.53 27.31 -8.51
C THR A 437 -14.86 25.92 -7.98
N LEU A 438 -13.94 25.34 -7.20
CA LEU A 438 -14.18 24.18 -6.33
C LEU A 438 -13.94 24.57 -4.87
N VAL A 439 -14.67 23.94 -3.95
CA VAL A 439 -14.42 24.03 -2.51
C VAL A 439 -13.79 22.73 -2.03
N VAL A 440 -12.65 22.83 -1.39
CA VAL A 440 -11.92 21.68 -0.85
C VAL A 440 -12.24 21.52 0.63
N ALA A 441 -12.77 20.34 0.99
CA ALA A 441 -13.06 19.98 2.38
C ALA A 441 -12.93 18.46 2.53
N ARG A 442 -12.40 18.01 3.65
CA ARG A 442 -12.26 16.59 3.95
C ARG A 442 -12.48 16.28 5.43
N ASP A 443 -11.93 15.23 5.98
CA ASP A 443 -12.27 14.61 7.26
C ASP A 443 -12.65 15.56 8.39
N ILE A 444 -11.71 16.41 8.86
CA ILE A 444 -11.95 17.31 10.00
C ILE A 444 -12.95 18.41 9.62
N ALA A 445 -12.83 18.96 8.40
CA ALA A 445 -13.77 19.97 7.92
C ALA A 445 -15.21 19.41 7.85
N HIS A 446 -15.39 18.15 7.39
CA HIS A 446 -16.71 17.49 7.39
C HIS A 446 -17.27 17.32 8.80
N ALA A 447 -16.45 16.91 9.77
CA ALA A 447 -16.88 16.84 11.17
C ALA A 447 -17.34 18.21 11.69
N LYS A 448 -16.62 19.29 11.38
CA LYS A 448 -17.00 20.67 11.74
C LYS A 448 -18.30 21.11 11.06
N LEU A 449 -18.51 20.76 9.81
CA LEU A 449 -19.76 21.06 9.11
C LEU A 449 -20.94 20.29 9.69
N GLN A 450 -20.73 19.04 10.13
CA GLN A 450 -21.75 18.24 10.80
C GLN A 450 -22.09 18.83 12.20
N GLU A 451 -21.10 19.22 12.99
CA GLU A 451 -21.32 19.93 14.26
C GLU A 451 -22.16 21.20 14.06
N ARG A 452 -21.85 21.97 13.01
CA ARG A 452 -22.58 23.18 12.64
C ARG A 452 -24.04 22.87 12.26
N LEU A 453 -24.27 21.80 11.50
CA LEU A 453 -25.60 21.35 11.08
C LEU A 453 -26.42 20.87 12.28
N ALA A 454 -25.83 20.06 13.16
CA ALA A 454 -26.45 19.58 14.40
C ALA A 454 -26.82 20.74 15.35
N ALA A 455 -26.05 21.84 15.34
CA ALA A 455 -26.35 23.06 16.10
C ALA A 455 -27.46 23.93 15.44
N GLY A 456 -28.13 23.46 14.39
CA GLY A 456 -29.21 24.18 13.71
C GLY A 456 -28.76 25.38 12.86
N LYS A 457 -27.45 25.55 12.62
CA LYS A 457 -26.88 26.69 11.86
C LYS A 457 -26.89 26.46 10.35
N GLY A 458 -27.33 25.28 9.88
CA GLY A 458 -27.31 24.90 8.48
C GLY A 458 -25.91 24.75 7.89
N LEU A 459 -25.82 24.33 6.62
CA LEU A 459 -24.55 24.31 5.88
C LEU A 459 -24.18 25.72 5.39
N PRO A 460 -22.88 26.06 5.33
CA PRO A 460 -22.42 27.30 4.73
C PRO A 460 -22.85 27.43 3.25
N GLN A 461 -22.99 28.64 2.76
CA GLN A 461 -23.43 28.89 1.39
C GLN A 461 -22.50 28.28 0.34
N TYR A 462 -21.18 28.31 0.58
CA TYR A 462 -20.21 27.69 -0.33
C TYR A 462 -20.42 26.18 -0.51
N ALA A 463 -20.95 25.48 0.50
CA ALA A 463 -21.25 24.06 0.41
C ALA A 463 -22.50 23.75 -0.43
N LYS A 464 -23.35 24.78 -0.68
CA LYS A 464 -24.55 24.70 -1.54
C LYS A 464 -24.24 25.10 -2.97
N ASP A 465 -23.35 26.07 -3.15
CA ASP A 465 -23.08 26.69 -4.45
C ASP A 465 -21.99 25.98 -5.26
N HIS A 466 -21.11 25.21 -4.61
CA HIS A 466 -19.93 24.64 -5.26
C HIS A 466 -19.82 23.12 -5.09
N ILE A 467 -19.11 22.50 -6.02
CA ILE A 467 -18.66 21.09 -5.90
C ILE A 467 -17.68 20.99 -4.74
N ILE A 468 -17.86 19.98 -3.87
CA ILE A 468 -16.96 19.71 -2.76
C ILE A 468 -15.91 18.69 -3.21
N TYR A 469 -14.66 19.13 -3.27
CA TYR A 469 -13.51 18.31 -3.62
C TYR A 469 -12.81 17.79 -2.37
N TYR A 470 -12.79 16.47 -2.22
CA TYR A 470 -12.10 15.80 -1.11
C TYR A 470 -10.62 15.66 -1.47
N ALA A 471 -9.82 16.60 -1.02
CA ALA A 471 -8.43 16.69 -1.40
C ALA A 471 -7.58 17.39 -0.32
N GLY A 472 -6.28 17.42 -0.53
CA GLY A 472 -5.36 18.19 0.31
C GLY A 472 -3.98 18.26 -0.35
N PRO A 473 -3.37 19.46 -0.36
CA PRO A 473 -2.09 19.71 -1.03
C PRO A 473 -0.89 19.15 -0.25
N ALA A 474 0.21 18.96 -0.94
CA ALA A 474 1.55 19.02 -0.37
C ALA A 474 1.95 20.49 -0.12
N LYS A 475 3.15 20.76 0.40
CA LYS A 475 3.61 22.14 0.61
C LYS A 475 3.66 22.90 -0.71
N THR A 476 3.23 24.15 -0.68
CA THR A 476 3.26 25.04 -1.84
C THR A 476 4.67 25.58 -2.05
N PRO A 477 5.31 25.33 -3.22
CA PRO A 477 6.57 25.96 -3.57
C PRO A 477 6.41 27.47 -3.79
N GLU A 478 7.50 28.20 -3.62
CA GLU A 478 7.52 29.63 -3.96
C GLU A 478 7.19 29.84 -5.44
N GLY A 479 6.34 30.81 -5.74
CA GLY A 479 5.89 31.13 -7.09
C GLY A 479 4.82 30.21 -7.69
N TYR A 480 4.37 29.18 -6.97
CA TYR A 480 3.29 28.29 -7.41
C TYR A 480 1.96 28.63 -6.73
N ALA A 481 0.86 28.39 -7.40
CA ALA A 481 -0.48 28.53 -6.81
C ALA A 481 -0.72 27.46 -5.72
N SER A 482 -0.13 26.27 -5.87
CA SER A 482 -0.30 25.14 -4.96
C SER A 482 0.89 24.20 -5.01
N GLY A 483 1.13 23.45 -3.94
CA GLY A 483 1.91 22.20 -3.98
C GLY A 483 1.14 21.09 -4.70
N SER A 484 1.75 19.92 -4.88
CA SER A 484 1.09 18.77 -5.48
C SER A 484 -0.27 18.53 -4.84
N PHE A 485 -1.32 18.54 -5.64
CA PHE A 485 -2.71 18.58 -5.15
C PHE A 485 -3.51 17.45 -5.79
N GLY A 486 -3.94 16.48 -5.00
CA GLY A 486 -4.67 15.35 -5.53
C GLY A 486 -5.82 14.89 -4.61
N PRO A 487 -6.72 14.06 -5.15
CA PRO A 487 -7.89 13.60 -4.43
C PRO A 487 -7.51 12.67 -3.28
N THR A 488 -8.29 12.74 -2.19
CA THR A 488 -8.27 11.74 -1.13
C THR A 488 -9.35 10.67 -1.35
N THR A 489 -9.29 9.60 -0.57
CA THR A 489 -10.26 8.49 -0.64
C THR A 489 -11.65 8.96 -0.23
N ALA A 490 -12.63 8.79 -1.13
CA ALA A 490 -13.99 9.27 -0.95
C ALA A 490 -14.74 8.60 0.21
N GLY A 491 -14.58 7.28 0.36
CA GLY A 491 -15.32 6.47 1.34
C GLY A 491 -15.21 6.92 2.80
N ARG A 492 -14.19 7.70 3.15
CA ARG A 492 -14.04 8.26 4.50
C ARG A 492 -15.13 9.28 4.87
N MET A 493 -15.72 9.92 3.89
CA MET A 493 -16.78 10.91 4.07
C MET A 493 -18.20 10.38 3.77
N ASP A 494 -18.35 9.07 3.55
CA ASP A 494 -19.63 8.48 3.14
C ASP A 494 -20.76 8.71 4.16
N SER A 495 -20.43 8.73 5.45
CA SER A 495 -21.40 8.94 6.54
C SER A 495 -22.05 10.32 6.55
N TYR A 496 -21.41 11.33 5.94
CA TYR A 496 -21.92 12.71 5.91
C TYR A 496 -22.84 13.00 4.72
N VAL A 497 -22.76 12.18 3.64
CA VAL A 497 -23.29 12.56 2.32
C VAL A 497 -24.81 12.75 2.32
N ASP A 498 -25.59 11.78 2.85
CA ASP A 498 -27.05 11.85 2.84
C ASP A 498 -27.56 13.05 3.65
N GLU A 499 -26.97 13.30 4.81
CA GLU A 499 -27.32 14.42 5.70
C GLU A 499 -27.01 15.78 5.03
N PHE A 500 -25.82 15.92 4.42
CA PHE A 500 -25.43 17.17 3.77
C PHE A 500 -26.24 17.45 2.50
N MET A 501 -26.54 16.43 1.70
CA MET A 501 -27.42 16.56 0.55
C MET A 501 -28.86 16.91 0.96
N ALA A 502 -29.36 16.31 2.05
CA ALA A 502 -30.68 16.65 2.61
C ALA A 502 -30.77 18.11 3.08
N ALA A 503 -29.66 18.67 3.56
CA ALA A 503 -29.55 20.09 3.93
C ALA A 503 -29.30 21.02 2.72
N GLY A 504 -29.37 20.50 1.50
CA GLY A 504 -29.23 21.25 0.25
C GLY A 504 -27.81 21.62 -0.13
N GLY A 505 -26.80 20.98 0.47
CA GLY A 505 -25.39 21.20 0.15
C GLY A 505 -24.66 19.93 -0.29
N SER A 506 -23.43 20.05 -0.75
CA SER A 506 -22.60 18.95 -1.23
C SER A 506 -23.30 18.04 -2.27
N LEU A 507 -24.18 18.64 -3.10
CA LEU A 507 -24.93 17.88 -4.12
C LEU A 507 -24.02 17.24 -5.16
N VAL A 508 -22.84 17.80 -5.39
CA VAL A 508 -21.81 17.20 -6.22
C VAL A 508 -20.53 17.08 -5.39
N THR A 509 -20.03 15.86 -5.28
CA THR A 509 -18.75 15.56 -4.60
C THR A 509 -17.72 15.06 -5.61
N LEU A 510 -16.45 15.43 -5.43
CA LEU A 510 -15.32 15.06 -6.28
C LEU A 510 -14.23 14.43 -5.40
N ALA A 511 -13.79 13.21 -5.72
CA ALA A 511 -12.76 12.52 -4.95
C ALA A 511 -12.20 11.32 -5.74
N LYS A 512 -11.50 10.40 -5.10
CA LYS A 512 -11.06 9.12 -5.71
C LYS A 512 -11.62 7.90 -4.99
N GLY A 513 -11.74 6.81 -5.74
CA GLY A 513 -12.13 5.50 -5.21
C GLY A 513 -13.63 5.25 -5.27
N ASN A 514 -14.01 4.06 -4.89
CA ASN A 514 -15.40 3.63 -4.78
C ASN A 514 -16.07 4.20 -3.51
N ARG A 515 -17.40 4.31 -3.56
CA ARG A 515 -18.24 4.75 -2.45
C ARG A 515 -19.14 3.61 -1.97
N SER A 516 -19.75 3.76 -0.80
CA SER A 516 -20.76 2.84 -0.28
C SER A 516 -22.11 2.97 -1.03
N ARG A 517 -22.96 1.93 -0.92
CA ARG A 517 -24.33 1.97 -1.46
C ARG A 517 -25.16 3.11 -0.90
N ALA A 518 -24.92 3.53 0.35
CA ALA A 518 -25.61 4.66 0.96
C ALA A 518 -25.40 5.95 0.14
N VAL A 519 -24.20 6.18 -0.37
CA VAL A 519 -23.92 7.34 -1.24
C VAL A 519 -24.65 7.24 -2.59
N THR A 520 -24.69 6.05 -3.20
CA THR A 520 -25.44 5.83 -4.44
C THR A 520 -26.92 6.13 -4.24
N GLN A 521 -27.50 5.70 -3.10
CA GLN A 521 -28.88 5.99 -2.74
C GLN A 521 -29.11 7.48 -2.44
N ALA A 522 -28.18 8.14 -1.74
CA ALA A 522 -28.23 9.57 -1.47
C ALA A 522 -28.21 10.40 -2.76
N CYS A 523 -27.32 10.06 -3.71
CA CYS A 523 -27.28 10.70 -5.03
C CYS A 523 -28.63 10.57 -5.76
N LYS A 524 -29.22 9.37 -5.77
CA LYS A 524 -30.55 9.16 -6.36
C LYS A 524 -31.65 9.97 -5.66
N LYS A 525 -31.67 9.95 -4.32
CA LYS A 525 -32.70 10.60 -3.49
C LYS A 525 -32.68 12.12 -3.63
N HIS A 526 -31.48 12.70 -3.64
CA HIS A 526 -31.27 14.15 -3.62
C HIS A 526 -30.87 14.72 -4.98
N ARG A 527 -30.86 13.90 -6.05
CA ARG A 527 -30.43 14.27 -7.41
C ARG A 527 -28.99 14.79 -7.44
N GLY A 528 -28.12 14.18 -6.66
CA GLY A 528 -26.72 14.54 -6.57
C GLY A 528 -25.81 13.66 -7.43
N PHE A 529 -24.51 13.97 -7.41
CA PHE A 529 -23.49 13.27 -8.19
C PHE A 529 -22.24 12.99 -7.37
N TYR A 530 -21.58 11.89 -7.66
CA TYR A 530 -20.20 11.66 -7.28
C TYR A 530 -19.33 11.63 -8.53
N LEU A 531 -18.36 12.54 -8.58
CA LEU A 531 -17.35 12.63 -9.63
C LEU A 531 -16.04 12.01 -9.16
N GLY A 532 -15.40 11.25 -10.04
CA GLY A 532 -14.08 10.69 -9.80
C GLY A 532 -12.98 11.60 -10.35
N SER A 533 -12.01 11.95 -9.53
CA SER A 533 -10.75 12.55 -9.95
C SER A 533 -9.68 11.47 -10.06
N ILE A 534 -8.74 11.61 -11.00
CA ILE A 534 -7.64 10.66 -11.15
C ILE A 534 -6.76 10.68 -9.90
N GLY A 535 -6.57 9.52 -9.29
CA GLY A 535 -5.62 9.36 -8.20
C GLY A 535 -4.22 9.07 -8.72
N GLY A 536 -3.22 9.71 -8.16
CA GLY A 536 -1.81 9.58 -8.55
C GLY A 536 -1.20 10.86 -9.12
N PRO A 537 -1.75 11.49 -10.18
CA PRO A 537 -1.08 12.60 -10.87
C PRO A 537 -1.28 13.97 -10.19
N ALA A 538 -0.76 14.13 -8.96
CA ALA A 538 -0.97 15.34 -8.17
C ALA A 538 -0.09 16.53 -8.61
N ALA A 539 1.08 16.29 -9.16
CA ALA A 539 1.97 17.34 -9.65
C ALA A 539 1.38 18.04 -10.88
N ILE A 540 0.85 17.26 -11.84
CA ILE A 540 0.22 17.83 -13.05
C ILE A 540 -1.06 18.60 -12.71
N LEU A 541 -1.88 18.12 -11.77
CA LEU A 541 -3.07 18.87 -11.34
C LEU A 541 -2.69 20.22 -10.73
N ALA A 542 -1.66 20.25 -9.88
CA ALA A 542 -1.17 21.49 -9.29
C ALA A 542 -0.60 22.47 -10.33
N GLN A 543 0.20 21.96 -11.28
CA GLN A 543 0.87 22.81 -12.26
C GLN A 543 -0.06 23.30 -13.35
N ASN A 544 -0.93 22.43 -13.88
CA ASN A 544 -1.70 22.72 -15.08
C ASN A 544 -3.14 23.17 -14.79
N CYS A 545 -3.78 22.60 -13.75
CA CYS A 545 -5.21 22.81 -13.54
C CYS A 545 -5.52 23.83 -12.44
N ILE A 546 -4.74 23.90 -11.35
CA ILE A 546 -5.04 24.77 -10.22
C ILE A 546 -4.39 26.14 -10.44
N LYS A 547 -5.22 27.19 -10.52
CA LYS A 547 -4.78 28.56 -10.81
C LYS A 547 -4.70 29.45 -9.57
N LYS A 548 -5.55 29.20 -8.56
CA LYS A 548 -5.59 29.95 -7.32
C LYS A 548 -6.01 29.05 -6.17
N VAL A 549 -5.47 29.31 -4.98
CA VAL A 549 -5.82 28.62 -3.74
C VAL A 549 -5.93 29.66 -2.63
N GLU A 550 -7.04 29.67 -1.90
CA GLU A 550 -7.26 30.53 -0.74
C GLU A 550 -8.00 29.79 0.37
N VAL A 551 -7.70 30.09 1.63
CA VAL A 551 -8.40 29.51 2.78
C VAL A 551 -9.75 30.20 2.96
N LEU A 552 -10.83 29.42 3.07
CA LEU A 552 -12.19 29.93 3.34
C LEU A 552 -12.55 29.87 4.83
N GLU A 553 -12.30 28.74 5.47
CA GLU A 553 -12.67 28.50 6.88
C GLU A 553 -11.65 27.57 7.56
N TYR A 554 -11.55 27.68 8.88
CA TYR A 554 -10.72 26.82 9.74
C TYR A 554 -9.22 26.85 9.40
N PRO A 555 -8.58 28.04 9.28
CA PRO A 555 -7.16 28.14 8.93
C PRO A 555 -6.24 27.39 9.91
N GLU A 556 -6.66 27.26 11.17
CA GLU A 556 -5.95 26.53 12.23
C GLU A 556 -5.80 25.03 11.94
N LEU A 557 -6.65 24.49 11.08
CA LEU A 557 -6.59 23.07 10.67
C LEU A 557 -5.51 22.80 9.60
N GLY A 558 -4.85 23.83 9.09
CA GLY A 558 -3.81 23.69 8.08
C GLY A 558 -4.31 22.93 6.84
N MET A 559 -3.77 21.76 6.55
CA MET A 559 -4.19 20.95 5.41
C MET A 559 -5.63 20.41 5.47
N GLU A 560 -6.27 20.46 6.63
CA GLU A 560 -7.66 20.07 6.86
C GLU A 560 -8.62 21.27 6.83
N ALA A 561 -8.10 22.49 6.59
CA ALA A 561 -8.92 23.68 6.42
C ALA A 561 -9.88 23.54 5.23
N VAL A 562 -10.88 24.40 5.18
CA VAL A 562 -11.73 24.56 3.99
C VAL A 562 -11.05 25.56 3.06
N TRP A 563 -10.86 25.14 1.80
CA TRP A 563 -10.18 25.94 0.79
C TRP A 563 -11.12 26.27 -0.37
N ARG A 564 -10.96 27.44 -0.97
CA ARG A 564 -11.47 27.75 -2.29
C ARG A 564 -10.33 27.59 -3.30
N ILE A 565 -10.57 26.88 -4.40
CA ILE A 565 -9.60 26.78 -5.48
C ILE A 565 -10.26 27.13 -6.81
N GLU A 566 -9.52 27.83 -7.66
CA GLU A 566 -9.90 28.06 -9.05
C GLU A 566 -9.19 27.06 -9.94
N VAL A 567 -9.95 26.35 -10.77
CA VAL A 567 -9.41 25.34 -11.67
C VAL A 567 -9.75 25.63 -13.13
N GLU A 568 -8.87 25.17 -14.02
CA GLU A 568 -9.04 25.20 -15.47
C GLU A 568 -8.72 23.83 -16.04
N ASP A 569 -9.60 23.33 -16.91
CA ASP A 569 -9.50 22.04 -17.57
C ASP A 569 -9.18 20.87 -16.63
N PHE A 570 -9.78 20.88 -15.45
CA PHE A 570 -9.56 19.86 -14.42
C PHE A 570 -10.26 18.55 -14.81
N PRO A 571 -9.53 17.42 -14.95
CA PRO A 571 -10.10 16.16 -15.41
C PRO A 571 -10.93 15.47 -14.33
N ALA A 572 -12.14 15.08 -14.67
CA ALA A 572 -13.04 14.30 -13.80
C ALA A 572 -13.87 13.29 -14.60
N PHE A 573 -14.57 12.41 -13.89
CA PHE A 573 -15.44 11.39 -14.47
C PHE A 573 -16.74 11.30 -13.68
N ILE A 574 -17.88 11.08 -14.33
CA ILE A 574 -19.13 10.75 -13.64
C ILE A 574 -19.02 9.31 -13.14
N VAL A 575 -19.03 9.11 -11.83
CA VAL A 575 -18.91 7.78 -11.18
C VAL A 575 -20.26 7.31 -10.64
N VAL A 576 -20.99 8.20 -9.93
CA VAL A 576 -22.37 7.96 -9.50
C VAL A 576 -23.23 9.12 -9.98
N ASP A 577 -24.35 8.80 -10.62
CA ASP A 577 -25.29 9.79 -11.15
C ASP A 577 -26.54 9.97 -10.27
N ASP A 578 -27.35 10.96 -10.64
CA ASP A 578 -28.63 11.33 -10.01
C ASP A 578 -29.76 10.29 -10.21
N LYS A 579 -29.53 9.28 -11.03
CA LYS A 579 -30.44 8.16 -11.29
C LYS A 579 -30.13 6.94 -10.42
N GLY A 580 -28.97 6.96 -9.73
CA GLY A 580 -28.47 5.87 -8.91
C GLY A 580 -27.68 4.83 -9.71
N ASN A 581 -27.20 5.18 -10.89
CA ASN A 581 -26.20 4.37 -11.59
C ASN A 581 -24.85 4.59 -10.92
N ASP A 582 -24.14 3.50 -10.62
CA ASP A 582 -22.85 3.51 -9.96
C ASP A 582 -21.86 2.65 -10.76
N PHE A 583 -20.76 3.26 -11.18
CA PHE A 583 -19.69 2.56 -11.90
C PHE A 583 -19.16 1.34 -11.15
N PHE A 584 -19.08 1.42 -9.82
CA PHE A 584 -18.57 0.35 -8.98
C PHE A 584 -19.61 -0.66 -8.52
N GLN A 585 -20.88 -0.51 -8.90
CA GLN A 585 -22.00 -1.33 -8.39
C GLN A 585 -21.75 -2.83 -8.53
N LYS A 586 -21.20 -3.29 -9.65
CA LYS A 586 -20.94 -4.72 -9.91
C LYS A 586 -19.76 -5.30 -9.13
N TRP A 587 -18.95 -4.45 -8.48
CA TRP A 587 -17.79 -4.88 -7.69
C TRP A 587 -17.98 -4.61 -6.19
N GLN A 588 -19.05 -3.96 -5.78
CA GLN A 588 -19.39 -3.77 -4.36
C GLN A 588 -19.68 -5.14 -3.73
N VAL A 589 -18.99 -5.48 -2.64
CA VAL A 589 -19.14 -6.70 -1.86
C VAL A 589 -20.01 -6.40 -0.64
#